data_00e1702729f04a573dd7ad32278591f3
#
_entry.id   00e1702729f04a573dd7ad32278591f3
#
_cell.length_a   1.000
_cell.length_b   1.000
_cell.length_c   1.000
_cell.angle_alpha   90.00
_cell.angle_beta   90.00
_cell.angle_gamma   90.00
#
_symmetry.space_group_name_H-M   'P 1'
#
loop_
_entity.id
_entity.type
_entity.pdbx_description
1 polymer ?
#
loop_
_entity_poly.entity_id
_entity_poly.type
_entity_poly.pdbx_seq_one_letter_code
_entity_poly.pdbx_strand_id
1 'polypeptide(L)'
;MAPRSRQRVDIYLLGRGIVDGVSQMTLEAMDALRASRLVFDLSGDAKAIRKLHHNVIDLFDDYWTGELCDDVYKRLEETIVAEVRNNGPGVSIVVDGHPMVFDDVNWNLLRNSKRRRLNVVALPGISCLDTMMIDVGADLGDGAQIVHVNQLVLYGISLDPHLQTYVLQIGKFGTDFFSRETKRNLPGRFTPLAAYLTRFYPADHVAILIVSLGAQSIRRRVRLGELDSARAFLHRHQDDGLTMYIPAYPRPIANERFASAIDDLDHLKTIADLA
;
A
#
# COMPACT_ATOMS: atom_id res chain seq x y z
N MET A 1 36.88 18.05 -0.30
CA MET A 1 35.46 18.43 -0.45
C MET A 1 34.92 18.73 0.95
N ALA A 2 34.46 19.93 1.22
CA ALA A 2 33.81 20.24 2.51
C ALA A 2 32.51 19.40 2.63
N PRO A 3 32.19 18.85 3.81
CA PRO A 3 30.95 18.13 4.00
C PRO A 3 29.79 19.08 3.66
N ARG A 4 28.96 18.69 2.69
CA ARG A 4 27.68 19.40 2.46
C ARG A 4 26.95 19.43 3.80
N SER A 5 26.67 20.64 4.32
CA SER A 5 25.82 20.79 5.49
C SER A 5 24.56 19.96 5.23
N ARG A 6 24.31 18.91 6.02
CA ARG A 6 23.07 18.13 5.90
C ARG A 6 21.95 19.10 6.13
N GLN A 7 21.22 19.41 5.06
CA GLN A 7 20.05 20.28 5.13
C GLN A 7 19.10 19.65 6.16
N ARG A 8 18.72 20.40 7.18
CA ARG A 8 17.88 19.92 8.28
C ARG A 8 16.53 19.46 7.69
N VAL A 9 16.12 18.23 7.99
CA VAL A 9 14.84 17.65 7.54
C VAL A 9 13.73 18.16 8.45
N ASP A 10 12.66 18.65 7.87
CA ASP A 10 11.47 19.11 8.61
C ASP A 10 10.58 17.93 8.98
N ILE A 11 10.31 17.04 8.03
CA ILE A 11 9.42 15.90 8.20
C ILE A 11 10.05 14.65 7.58
N TYR A 12 10.13 13.57 8.35
CA TYR A 12 10.39 12.22 7.85
C TYR A 12 9.09 11.44 7.71
N LEU A 13 8.92 10.75 6.58
CA LEU A 13 7.82 9.82 6.31
C LEU A 13 8.37 8.40 6.46
N LEU A 14 7.90 7.67 7.46
CA LEU A 14 8.43 6.38 7.89
C LEU A 14 7.34 5.32 7.87
N GLY A 15 7.69 4.10 7.46
CA GLY A 15 6.83 2.94 7.55
C GLY A 15 7.28 1.97 8.64
N ARG A 16 6.36 1.41 9.43
CA ARG A 16 6.70 0.38 10.42
C ARG A 16 6.73 -1.04 9.87
N GLY A 17 6.29 -1.22 8.62
CA GLY A 17 6.03 -2.54 8.02
C GLY A 17 4.63 -3.06 8.35
N ILE A 18 4.36 -4.32 8.00
CA ILE A 18 3.02 -4.93 8.01
C ILE A 18 2.72 -5.67 9.32
N VAL A 19 3.74 -6.29 9.93
CA VAL A 19 3.54 -7.03 11.18
C VAL A 19 3.48 -6.08 12.39
N ASP A 20 2.80 -6.50 13.44
CA ASP A 20 2.74 -5.74 14.69
C ASP A 20 4.14 -5.43 15.23
N GLY A 21 4.28 -4.27 15.84
CA GLY A 21 5.54 -3.79 16.36
C GLY A 21 6.39 -3.06 15.32
N VAL A 22 7.71 -3.15 15.47
CA VAL A 22 8.69 -2.37 14.68
C VAL A 22 9.75 -3.24 14.01
N SER A 23 9.56 -4.55 14.01
CA SER A 23 10.58 -5.50 13.51
C SER A 23 10.82 -5.40 11.99
N GLN A 24 9.89 -4.83 11.25
CA GLN A 24 10.01 -4.58 9.82
C GLN A 24 10.41 -3.14 9.47
N MET A 25 10.66 -2.28 10.45
CA MET A 25 11.26 -0.98 10.17
C MET A 25 12.69 -1.15 9.66
N THR A 26 13.07 -0.37 8.64
CA THR A 26 14.46 -0.31 8.22
C THR A 26 15.33 0.36 9.30
N LEU A 27 16.62 0.04 9.36
CA LEU A 27 17.54 0.69 10.29
C LEU A 27 17.57 2.20 10.09
N GLU A 28 17.54 2.66 8.83
CA GLU A 28 17.50 4.09 8.49
C GLU A 28 16.24 4.77 9.04
N ALA A 29 15.08 4.12 8.92
CA ALA A 29 13.82 4.63 9.47
C ALA A 29 13.86 4.68 11.01
N MET A 30 14.40 3.67 11.66
CA MET A 30 14.58 3.66 13.12
C MET A 30 15.51 4.77 13.60
N ASP A 31 16.60 5.03 12.89
CA ASP A 31 17.54 6.10 13.24
C ASP A 31 16.91 7.48 13.05
N ALA A 32 16.17 7.69 11.97
CA ALA A 32 15.42 8.93 11.75
C ALA A 32 14.36 9.15 12.83
N LEU A 33 13.61 8.10 13.19
CA LEU A 33 12.62 8.14 14.26
C LEU A 33 13.25 8.54 15.59
N ARG A 34 14.35 7.89 16.00
CA ARG A 34 15.07 8.20 17.27
C ARG A 34 15.63 9.60 17.32
N ALA A 35 16.06 10.13 16.16
CA ALA A 35 16.61 11.48 16.04
C ALA A 35 15.54 12.58 15.96
N SER A 36 14.28 12.21 15.83
CA SER A 36 13.18 13.17 15.71
C SER A 36 12.90 13.86 17.04
N ARG A 37 12.38 15.09 16.96
CA ARG A 37 11.88 15.84 18.11
C ARG A 37 10.53 15.32 18.59
N LEU A 38 9.68 14.94 17.61
CA LEU A 38 8.32 14.48 17.82
C LEU A 38 7.97 13.42 16.76
N VAL A 39 7.18 12.44 17.14
CA VAL A 39 6.65 11.41 16.25
C VAL A 39 5.13 11.48 16.26
N PHE A 40 4.52 11.58 15.08
CA PHE A 40 3.11 11.33 14.87
C PHE A 40 2.92 9.87 14.47
N ASP A 41 2.15 9.13 15.23
CA ASP A 41 1.78 7.75 14.89
C ASP A 41 0.41 7.70 14.20
N LEU A 42 0.42 7.24 12.96
CA LEU A 42 -0.75 6.94 12.14
C LEU A 42 -0.85 5.43 11.84
N SER A 43 0.01 4.61 12.45
CA SER A 43 0.11 3.18 12.17
C SER A 43 -0.82 2.30 13.01
N GLY A 44 -1.40 2.88 14.06
CA GLY A 44 -2.22 2.14 15.02
C GLY A 44 -1.45 1.32 16.05
N ASP A 45 -0.11 1.44 16.10
CA ASP A 45 0.71 0.79 17.15
C ASP A 45 1.62 1.77 17.88
N ALA A 46 1.02 2.87 18.35
CA ALA A 46 1.72 3.88 19.15
C ALA A 46 2.46 3.28 20.36
N LYS A 47 1.97 2.16 20.90
CA LYS A 47 2.61 1.46 22.01
C LYS A 47 3.99 0.90 21.61
N ALA A 48 4.12 0.34 20.42
CA ALA A 48 5.40 -0.15 19.91
C ALA A 48 6.34 1.02 19.57
N ILE A 49 5.82 2.08 18.99
CA ILE A 49 6.61 3.28 18.66
C ILE A 49 7.15 3.96 19.93
N ARG A 50 6.36 4.03 21.01
CA ARG A 50 6.80 4.58 22.30
C ARG A 50 7.96 3.83 22.94
N LYS A 51 8.24 2.59 22.54
CA LYS A 51 9.45 1.87 22.98
C LYS A 51 10.73 2.41 22.33
N LEU A 52 10.60 3.05 21.16
CA LEU A 52 11.73 3.63 20.42
C LEU A 52 11.88 5.13 20.67
N HIS A 53 10.77 5.84 20.96
CA HIS A 53 10.74 7.29 21.11
C HIS A 53 9.74 7.71 22.18
N HIS A 54 10.14 8.61 23.09
CA HIS A 54 9.31 9.01 24.23
C HIS A 54 8.21 10.03 23.88
N ASN A 55 8.42 10.87 22.85
CA ASN A 55 7.50 11.94 22.47
C ASN A 55 6.68 11.50 21.23
N VAL A 56 5.56 10.80 21.47
CA VAL A 56 4.69 10.23 20.43
C VAL A 56 3.27 10.72 20.61
N ILE A 57 2.74 11.38 19.61
CA ILE A 57 1.32 11.75 19.47
C ILE A 57 0.64 10.70 18.59
N ASP A 58 -0.35 10.02 19.15
CA ASP A 58 -1.16 9.04 18.44
C ASP A 58 -2.31 9.76 17.72
N LEU A 59 -2.34 9.68 16.40
CA LEU A 59 -3.36 10.26 15.54
C LEU A 59 -4.17 9.17 14.80
N PHE A 60 -3.98 7.89 15.15
CA PHE A 60 -4.66 6.81 14.44
C PHE A 60 -6.18 6.88 14.57
N ASP A 61 -6.69 7.23 15.75
CA ASP A 61 -8.14 7.35 15.97
C ASP A 61 -8.73 8.55 15.21
N ASP A 62 -7.94 9.55 14.84
CA ASP A 62 -8.39 10.70 14.05
C ASP A 62 -8.81 10.34 12.61
N TYR A 63 -8.48 9.13 12.12
CA TYR A 63 -9.03 8.62 10.86
C TYR A 63 -10.53 8.29 10.96
N TRP A 64 -11.03 7.88 12.12
CA TRP A 64 -12.34 7.21 12.28
C TRP A 64 -13.47 8.15 12.69
N THR A 65 -13.54 9.31 12.06
CA THR A 65 -14.50 10.38 12.40
C THR A 65 -15.85 10.27 11.69
N GLY A 66 -15.98 9.37 10.72
CA GLY A 66 -17.17 9.27 9.87
C GLY A 66 -17.24 10.31 8.76
N GLU A 67 -16.13 11.06 8.54
CA GLU A 67 -16.01 12.05 7.47
C GLU A 67 -15.47 11.40 6.18
N LEU A 68 -15.53 12.16 5.07
CA LEU A 68 -14.88 11.77 3.82
C LEU A 68 -13.36 11.64 4.02
N CYS A 69 -12.76 10.67 3.33
CA CYS A 69 -11.32 10.42 3.42
C CYS A 69 -10.49 11.68 3.14
N ASP A 70 -10.84 12.44 2.11
CA ASP A 70 -10.11 13.66 1.74
C ASP A 70 -10.13 14.74 2.85
N ASP A 71 -11.24 14.89 3.56
CA ASP A 71 -11.35 15.85 4.66
C ASP A 71 -10.49 15.42 5.87
N VAL A 72 -10.49 14.12 6.16
CA VAL A 72 -9.63 13.53 7.20
C VAL A 72 -8.15 13.72 6.84
N TYR A 73 -7.74 13.38 5.63
CA TYR A 73 -6.34 13.52 5.18
C TYR A 73 -5.87 14.98 5.25
N LYS A 74 -6.71 15.92 4.81
CA LYS A 74 -6.41 17.34 4.89
C LYS A 74 -6.22 17.82 6.32
N ARG A 75 -7.07 17.39 7.26
CA ARG A 75 -6.96 17.74 8.67
C ARG A 75 -5.67 17.20 9.29
N LEU A 76 -5.33 15.93 9.03
CA LEU A 76 -4.07 15.33 9.49
C LEU A 76 -2.85 16.06 8.93
N GLU A 77 -2.83 16.35 7.63
CA GLU A 77 -1.77 17.11 6.97
C GLU A 77 -1.60 18.51 7.59
N GLU A 78 -2.71 19.23 7.84
CA GLU A 78 -2.68 20.57 8.44
C GLU A 78 -2.15 20.54 9.89
N THR A 79 -2.54 19.53 10.67
CA THR A 79 -2.04 19.31 12.03
C THR A 79 -0.52 19.12 12.06
N ILE A 80 0.01 18.28 11.19
CA ILE A 80 1.45 18.00 11.09
C ILE A 80 2.23 19.24 10.64
N VAL A 81 1.73 19.93 9.63
CA VAL A 81 2.37 21.16 9.10
C VAL A 81 2.35 22.29 10.13
N ALA A 82 1.25 22.44 10.87
CA ALA A 82 1.15 23.45 11.93
C ALA A 82 2.18 23.17 13.05
N GLU A 83 2.37 21.91 13.42
CA GLU A 83 3.38 21.52 14.41
C GLU A 83 4.80 21.92 13.97
N VAL A 84 5.17 21.63 12.73
CA VAL A 84 6.49 22.02 12.20
C VAL A 84 6.67 23.53 12.14
N ARG A 85 5.63 24.27 11.76
CA ARG A 85 5.69 25.74 11.69
C ARG A 85 5.82 26.41 13.05
N ASN A 86 5.09 25.90 14.03
CA ASN A 86 5.03 26.51 15.37
C ASN A 86 6.20 26.11 16.26
N ASN A 87 6.65 24.85 16.16
CA ASN A 87 7.60 24.25 17.10
C ASN A 87 8.92 23.82 16.45
N GLY A 88 9.06 24.01 15.14
CA GLY A 88 10.28 23.75 14.36
C GLY A 88 10.37 22.34 13.77
N PRO A 89 11.44 22.07 12.99
CA PRO A 89 11.65 20.85 12.23
C PRO A 89 12.00 19.63 13.08
N GLY A 90 12.15 18.49 12.40
CA GLY A 90 12.54 17.22 13.03
C GLY A 90 11.35 16.41 13.54
N VAL A 91 10.28 16.38 12.74
CA VAL A 91 9.09 15.56 13.00
C VAL A 91 9.17 14.28 12.16
N SER A 92 8.78 13.14 12.74
CA SER A 92 8.54 11.90 11.98
C SER A 92 7.06 11.56 11.97
N ILE A 93 6.61 11.00 10.86
CA ILE A 93 5.29 10.39 10.71
C ILE A 93 5.52 8.91 10.51
N VAL A 94 4.88 8.08 11.33
CA VAL A 94 4.94 6.61 11.21
C VAL A 94 3.58 6.10 10.76
N VAL A 95 3.58 5.36 9.67
CA VAL A 95 2.39 4.72 9.11
C VAL A 95 2.54 3.21 9.08
N ASP A 96 1.44 2.50 8.92
CA ASP A 96 1.44 1.07 8.64
C ASP A 96 1.97 0.79 7.22
N GLY A 97 2.75 -0.27 7.07
CA GLY A 97 3.36 -0.62 5.78
C GLY A 97 4.48 0.31 5.33
N HIS A 98 4.53 0.54 4.02
CA HIS A 98 5.47 1.44 3.37
C HIS A 98 4.91 2.87 3.33
N PRO A 99 5.68 3.93 3.66
CA PRO A 99 5.14 5.27 3.85
C PRO A 99 4.56 5.91 2.57
N MET A 100 4.84 5.34 1.40
CA MET A 100 4.39 5.87 0.11
C MET A 100 3.47 4.91 -0.66
N VAL A 101 3.04 3.80 -0.04
CA VAL A 101 2.10 2.85 -0.66
C VAL A 101 0.72 3.06 -0.06
N PHE A 102 -0.22 3.58 -0.84
CA PHE A 102 -1.60 3.87 -0.42
C PHE A 102 -1.72 4.78 0.80
N ASP A 103 -0.89 5.82 0.88
CA ASP A 103 -0.90 6.80 1.95
C ASP A 103 -1.03 8.21 1.37
N ASP A 104 -2.25 8.73 1.30
CA ASP A 104 -2.52 10.03 0.70
C ASP A 104 -2.00 11.18 1.57
N VAL A 105 -1.97 11.06 2.90
CA VAL A 105 -1.40 12.07 3.79
C VAL A 105 0.08 12.29 3.46
N ASN A 106 0.85 11.21 3.37
CA ASN A 106 2.27 11.26 3.07
C ASN A 106 2.54 11.76 1.63
N TRP A 107 1.75 11.32 0.64
CA TRP A 107 1.85 11.82 -0.71
C TRP A 107 1.55 13.32 -0.80
N ASN A 108 0.54 13.81 -0.09
CA ASN A 108 0.19 15.22 -0.06
C ASN A 108 1.28 16.07 0.59
N LEU A 109 1.85 15.61 1.71
CA LEU A 109 2.98 16.27 2.36
C LEU A 109 4.18 16.37 1.41
N LEU A 110 4.56 15.28 0.75
CA LEU A 110 5.69 15.24 -0.16
C LEU A 110 5.47 16.11 -1.41
N ARG A 111 4.33 15.99 -2.09
CA ARG A 111 4.00 16.75 -3.30
C ARG A 111 3.92 18.25 -3.04
N ASN A 112 3.38 18.65 -1.88
CA ASN A 112 3.22 20.04 -1.50
C ASN A 112 4.46 20.64 -0.78
N SER A 113 5.50 19.85 -0.53
CA SER A 113 6.69 20.23 0.24
C SER A 113 7.34 21.53 -0.26
N LYS A 114 7.58 21.62 -1.57
CA LYS A 114 8.17 22.84 -2.19
C LYS A 114 7.30 24.08 -2.01
N ARG A 115 5.99 23.95 -2.26
CA ARG A 115 5.03 25.06 -2.09
C ARG A 115 4.98 25.52 -0.63
N ARG A 116 5.08 24.57 0.32
CA ARG A 116 5.06 24.84 1.76
C ARG A 116 6.43 25.26 2.31
N ARG A 117 7.49 25.19 1.50
CA ARG A 117 8.89 25.44 1.89
C ARG A 117 9.34 24.52 3.04
N LEU A 118 8.99 23.25 2.95
CA LEU A 118 9.36 22.20 3.89
C LEU A 118 10.31 21.21 3.21
N ASN A 119 11.29 20.74 3.96
CA ASN A 119 12.15 19.61 3.57
C ASN A 119 11.53 18.31 4.09
N VAL A 120 10.78 17.61 3.21
CA VAL A 120 10.09 16.35 3.50
C VAL A 120 10.88 15.21 2.86
N VAL A 121 11.22 14.19 3.65
CA VAL A 121 11.99 13.03 3.21
C VAL A 121 11.22 11.76 3.52
N ALA A 122 10.92 10.97 2.48
CA ALA A 122 10.37 9.64 2.64
C ALA A 122 11.50 8.60 2.65
N LEU A 123 11.49 7.71 3.63
CA LEU A 123 12.43 6.60 3.70
C LEU A 123 11.75 5.29 3.28
N PRO A 124 12.45 4.39 2.55
CA PRO A 124 11.89 3.12 2.13
C PRO A 124 11.43 2.26 3.32
N GLY A 125 10.37 1.48 3.11
CA GLY A 125 9.84 0.57 4.12
C GLY A 125 9.27 -0.72 3.48
N ILE A 126 8.88 -1.68 4.29
CA ILE A 126 8.20 -2.91 3.87
C ILE A 126 6.73 -2.60 3.60
N SER A 127 6.21 -2.99 2.45
CA SER A 127 4.80 -2.83 2.05
C SER A 127 4.03 -4.15 2.12
N CYS A 128 2.71 -4.06 2.05
CA CYS A 128 1.87 -5.26 1.87
C CYS A 128 2.20 -6.02 0.58
N LEU A 129 2.76 -5.37 -0.44
CA LEU A 129 3.18 -6.05 -1.67
C LEU A 129 4.35 -7.00 -1.42
N ASP A 130 5.32 -6.58 -0.58
CA ASP A 130 6.47 -7.42 -0.22
C ASP A 130 6.03 -8.69 0.53
N THR A 131 5.11 -8.55 1.47
CA THR A 131 4.60 -9.70 2.22
C THR A 131 3.66 -10.56 1.37
N MET A 132 2.82 -9.96 0.50
CA MET A 132 1.92 -10.69 -0.39
C MET A 132 2.64 -11.54 -1.42
N MET A 133 3.78 -11.09 -1.98
CA MET A 133 4.60 -11.92 -2.88
C MET A 133 4.95 -13.26 -2.22
N ILE A 134 5.39 -13.21 -0.96
CA ILE A 134 5.70 -14.41 -0.16
C ILE A 134 4.43 -15.22 0.08
N ASP A 135 3.33 -14.55 0.44
CA ASP A 135 2.07 -15.18 0.79
C ASP A 135 1.42 -15.93 -0.36
N VAL A 136 1.46 -15.39 -1.58
CA VAL A 136 0.85 -16.00 -2.77
C VAL A 136 1.85 -16.81 -3.58
N GLY A 137 3.15 -16.70 -3.30
CA GLY A 137 4.21 -17.40 -4.02
C GLY A 137 4.34 -16.92 -5.47
N ALA A 138 4.24 -15.59 -5.71
CA ALA A 138 4.27 -15.01 -7.05
C ALA A 138 5.23 -13.81 -7.09
N ASP A 139 6.12 -13.79 -8.08
CA ASP A 139 7.08 -12.71 -8.31
C ASP A 139 6.42 -11.55 -9.07
N LEU A 140 6.57 -10.32 -8.60
CA LEU A 140 6.13 -9.12 -9.32
C LEU A 140 6.93 -8.91 -10.62
N GLY A 141 8.14 -9.47 -10.73
CA GLY A 141 8.97 -9.46 -11.92
C GLY A 141 8.32 -10.15 -13.12
N ASP A 142 7.43 -11.11 -12.89
CA ASP A 142 6.62 -11.76 -13.93
C ASP A 142 5.55 -10.83 -14.52
N GLY A 143 5.44 -9.63 -13.98
CA GLY A 143 4.47 -8.60 -14.34
C GLY A 143 3.22 -8.65 -13.47
N ALA A 144 2.82 -7.47 -13.00
CA ALA A 144 1.69 -7.32 -12.08
C ALA A 144 0.87 -6.07 -12.39
N GLN A 145 -0.41 -6.12 -12.04
CA GLN A 145 -1.33 -4.99 -12.01
C GLN A 145 -1.71 -4.74 -10.56
N ILE A 146 -1.54 -3.51 -10.09
CA ILE A 146 -1.82 -3.09 -8.73
C ILE A 146 -2.78 -1.92 -8.78
N VAL A 147 -3.96 -2.07 -8.19
CA VAL A 147 -5.03 -1.08 -8.32
C VAL A 147 -5.87 -1.00 -7.05
N HIS A 148 -6.31 0.20 -6.69
CA HIS A 148 -7.31 0.39 -5.64
C HIS A 148 -8.70 -0.02 -6.14
N VAL A 149 -9.48 -0.71 -5.31
CA VAL A 149 -10.76 -1.30 -5.71
C VAL A 149 -11.76 -0.29 -6.26
N ASN A 150 -11.87 0.89 -5.64
CA ASN A 150 -12.79 1.93 -6.12
C ASN A 150 -12.32 2.54 -7.44
N GLN A 151 -11.01 2.80 -7.58
CA GLN A 151 -10.44 3.36 -8.82
C GLN A 151 -10.59 2.41 -10.00
N LEU A 152 -10.48 1.09 -9.76
CA LEU A 152 -10.68 0.08 -10.79
C LEU A 152 -12.02 0.25 -11.52
N VAL A 153 -13.11 0.39 -10.76
CA VAL A 153 -14.46 0.53 -11.30
C VAL A 153 -14.75 1.97 -11.72
N LEU A 154 -14.37 2.95 -10.91
CA LEU A 154 -14.61 4.39 -11.15
C LEU A 154 -14.03 4.86 -12.49
N TYR A 155 -12.79 4.45 -12.79
CA TYR A 155 -12.10 4.89 -14.01
C TYR A 155 -12.18 3.87 -15.16
N GLY A 156 -12.89 2.77 -14.98
CA GLY A 156 -13.02 1.75 -16.01
C GLY A 156 -11.70 1.12 -16.42
N ILE A 157 -10.80 0.85 -15.44
CA ILE A 157 -9.44 0.34 -15.69
C ILE A 157 -9.53 -1.07 -16.27
N SER A 158 -9.03 -1.26 -17.50
CA SER A 158 -8.94 -2.57 -18.12
C SER A 158 -7.86 -3.43 -17.47
N LEU A 159 -8.17 -4.69 -17.26
CA LEU A 159 -7.23 -5.67 -16.72
C LEU A 159 -6.75 -6.63 -17.80
N ASP A 160 -5.46 -6.92 -17.80
CA ASP A 160 -4.88 -8.00 -18.59
C ASP A 160 -4.92 -9.31 -17.78
N PRO A 161 -5.68 -10.33 -18.19
CA PRO A 161 -5.77 -11.58 -17.45
C PRO A 161 -4.50 -12.40 -17.47
N HIS A 162 -3.50 -12.04 -18.27
CA HIS A 162 -2.17 -12.66 -18.30
C HIS A 162 -1.17 -12.00 -17.33
N LEU A 163 -1.60 -10.98 -16.58
CA LEU A 163 -0.85 -10.36 -15.49
C LEU A 163 -1.50 -10.70 -14.15
N GLN A 164 -0.69 -11.05 -13.15
CA GLN A 164 -1.21 -11.17 -11.80
C GLN A 164 -1.78 -9.82 -11.33
N THR A 165 -2.91 -9.84 -10.63
CA THR A 165 -3.61 -8.62 -10.25
C THR A 165 -3.82 -8.54 -8.76
N TYR A 166 -3.41 -7.42 -8.15
CA TYR A 166 -3.63 -7.08 -6.75
C TYR A 166 -4.65 -5.95 -6.68
N VAL A 167 -5.89 -6.28 -6.27
CA VAL A 167 -6.94 -5.29 -6.03
C VAL A 167 -6.91 -4.94 -4.55
N LEU A 168 -6.33 -3.78 -4.25
CA LEU A 168 -6.06 -3.35 -2.87
C LEU A 168 -7.32 -2.77 -2.23
N GLN A 169 -7.39 -2.87 -0.90
CA GLN A 169 -8.46 -2.36 -0.05
C GLN A 169 -9.87 -2.78 -0.48
N ILE A 170 -10.04 -4.06 -0.87
CA ILE A 170 -11.32 -4.56 -1.36
C ILE A 170 -12.47 -4.40 -0.35
N GLY A 171 -12.19 -4.38 0.95
CA GLY A 171 -13.18 -4.10 1.99
C GLY A 171 -13.80 -2.71 1.91
N LYS A 172 -13.12 -1.75 1.27
CA LYS A 172 -13.60 -0.36 1.07
C LYS A 172 -14.42 -0.17 -0.22
N PHE A 173 -14.70 -1.24 -0.97
CA PHE A 173 -15.49 -1.12 -2.21
C PHE A 173 -16.82 -0.38 -2.00
N GLY A 174 -17.02 0.66 -2.80
CA GLY A 174 -18.26 1.47 -2.81
C GLY A 174 -18.36 2.47 -1.66
N THR A 175 -17.27 2.79 -0.96
CA THR A 175 -17.25 3.82 0.09
C THR A 175 -15.95 4.63 0.06
N ASP A 176 -16.06 5.88 0.46
CA ASP A 176 -14.95 6.82 0.63
C ASP A 176 -15.04 7.53 1.99
N PHE A 177 -15.45 6.79 3.01
CA PHE A 177 -15.57 7.27 4.38
C PHE A 177 -14.73 6.45 5.34
N PHE A 178 -14.13 7.12 6.32
CA PHE A 178 -13.54 6.50 7.49
C PHE A 178 -14.58 6.39 8.62
N SER A 179 -15.26 5.24 8.71
CA SER A 179 -16.24 4.99 9.76
C SER A 179 -16.11 3.57 10.30
N ARG A 180 -16.08 3.45 11.63
CA ARG A 180 -16.18 2.17 12.37
C ARG A 180 -17.64 1.74 12.61
N GLU A 181 -18.61 2.54 12.22
CA GLU A 181 -20.02 2.29 12.52
C GLU A 181 -20.71 1.30 11.58
N THR A 182 -20.03 0.81 10.56
CA THR A 182 -20.58 -0.18 9.63
C THR A 182 -20.81 -1.51 10.35
N LYS A 183 -22.08 -1.86 10.56
CA LYS A 183 -22.45 -3.07 11.31
C LYS A 183 -22.26 -4.36 10.51
N ARG A 184 -22.48 -4.34 9.20
CA ARG A 184 -22.29 -5.47 8.28
C ARG A 184 -22.44 -5.05 6.81
N ASN A 185 -21.82 -5.79 5.92
CA ASN A 185 -22.07 -5.64 4.47
C ASN A 185 -23.46 -6.19 4.12
N LEU A 186 -24.26 -5.39 3.41
CA LEU A 186 -25.55 -5.84 2.89
C LEU A 186 -25.36 -6.80 1.71
N PRO A 187 -26.33 -7.71 1.47
CA PRO A 187 -26.35 -8.54 0.27
C PRO A 187 -26.27 -7.69 -1.00
N GLY A 188 -25.48 -8.13 -1.97
CA GLY A 188 -25.30 -7.46 -3.26
C GLY A 188 -24.25 -6.36 -3.28
N ARG A 189 -23.62 -6.00 -2.14
CA ARG A 189 -22.60 -4.93 -2.11
C ARG A 189 -21.47 -5.17 -3.12
N PHE A 190 -21.01 -6.42 -3.26
CA PHE A 190 -19.88 -6.75 -4.14
C PHE A 190 -20.32 -7.26 -5.52
N THR A 191 -21.62 -7.31 -5.81
CA THR A 191 -22.12 -7.71 -7.12
C THR A 191 -21.62 -6.83 -8.27
N PRO A 192 -21.59 -5.48 -8.15
CA PRO A 192 -21.05 -4.64 -9.22
C PRO A 192 -19.56 -4.88 -9.48
N LEU A 193 -18.78 -5.15 -8.43
CA LEU A 193 -17.36 -5.49 -8.58
C LEU A 193 -17.18 -6.85 -9.26
N ALA A 194 -17.95 -7.87 -8.87
CA ALA A 194 -17.95 -9.16 -9.53
C ALA A 194 -18.28 -9.03 -11.04
N ALA A 195 -19.34 -8.29 -11.37
CA ALA A 195 -19.73 -8.01 -12.75
C ALA A 195 -18.65 -7.25 -13.53
N TYR A 196 -17.91 -6.35 -12.88
CA TYR A 196 -16.79 -5.66 -13.50
C TYR A 196 -15.63 -6.60 -13.82
N LEU A 197 -15.22 -7.41 -12.85
CA LEU A 197 -14.09 -8.35 -12.97
C LEU A 197 -14.37 -9.45 -14.00
N THR A 198 -15.62 -9.94 -14.08
CA THR A 198 -16.03 -10.98 -15.04
C THR A 198 -16.07 -10.50 -16.51
N ARG A 199 -15.79 -9.24 -16.77
CA ARG A 199 -15.51 -8.73 -18.12
C ARG A 199 -14.12 -9.16 -18.64
N PHE A 200 -13.21 -9.48 -17.75
CA PHE A 200 -11.80 -9.82 -18.04
C PHE A 200 -11.46 -11.27 -17.71
N TYR A 201 -12.15 -11.85 -16.72
CA TYR A 201 -11.92 -13.20 -16.23
C TYR A 201 -13.21 -14.01 -16.27
N PRO A 202 -13.18 -15.33 -16.48
CA PRO A 202 -14.34 -16.20 -16.27
C PRO A 202 -14.93 -16.07 -14.86
N ALA A 203 -16.23 -16.27 -14.73
CA ALA A 203 -16.91 -16.14 -13.43
C ALA A 203 -16.44 -17.16 -12.38
N ASP A 204 -15.96 -18.33 -12.83
CA ASP A 204 -15.40 -19.39 -11.98
C ASP A 204 -13.91 -19.22 -11.69
N HIS A 205 -13.23 -18.20 -12.24
CA HIS A 205 -11.84 -17.91 -11.93
C HIS A 205 -11.68 -17.64 -10.44
N VAL A 206 -10.70 -18.32 -9.82
CA VAL A 206 -10.51 -18.29 -8.38
C VAL A 206 -9.53 -17.18 -8.00
N ALA A 207 -10.00 -16.23 -7.21
CA ALA A 207 -9.18 -15.23 -6.54
C ALA A 207 -8.95 -15.60 -5.06
N ILE A 208 -7.96 -14.96 -4.45
CA ILE A 208 -7.63 -15.11 -3.03
C ILE A 208 -7.83 -13.76 -2.35
N LEU A 209 -8.74 -13.72 -1.39
CA LEU A 209 -8.85 -12.61 -0.45
C LEU A 209 -7.78 -12.82 0.63
N ILE A 210 -6.94 -11.82 0.87
CA ILE A 210 -5.79 -11.93 1.76
C ILE A 210 -5.61 -10.69 2.63
N VAL A 211 -5.50 -10.92 3.95
CA VAL A 211 -4.89 -9.97 4.89
C VAL A 211 -3.47 -10.45 5.10
N SER A 212 -2.52 -9.72 4.57
CA SER A 212 -1.11 -10.11 4.63
C SER A 212 -0.52 -9.66 5.96
N LEU A 213 -0.22 -10.62 6.81
CA LEU A 213 0.35 -10.43 8.16
C LEU A 213 1.66 -11.24 8.33
N GLY A 214 2.41 -11.40 7.25
CA GLY A 214 3.58 -12.28 7.24
C GLY A 214 3.18 -13.73 7.48
N ALA A 215 3.82 -14.45 8.40
CA ALA A 215 3.56 -15.87 8.67
C ALA A 215 2.13 -16.19 9.17
N GLN A 216 1.35 -15.17 9.57
CA GLN A 216 -0.01 -15.33 10.10
C GLN A 216 -1.09 -14.82 9.15
N SER A 217 -0.79 -14.70 7.87
CA SER A 217 -1.72 -14.17 6.87
C SER A 217 -3.04 -14.93 6.82
N ILE A 218 -4.15 -14.16 6.80
CA ILE A 218 -5.51 -14.69 6.74
C ILE A 218 -5.93 -14.75 5.28
N ARG A 219 -6.40 -15.92 4.81
CA ARG A 219 -6.73 -16.11 3.38
C ARG A 219 -8.10 -16.75 3.20
N ARG A 220 -8.79 -16.37 2.13
CA ARG A 220 -10.02 -17.01 1.67
C ARG A 220 -10.05 -17.06 0.15
N ARG A 221 -10.26 -18.24 -0.42
CA ARG A 221 -10.51 -18.40 -1.86
C ARG A 221 -11.96 -18.07 -2.18
N VAL A 222 -12.19 -17.44 -3.32
CA VAL A 222 -13.51 -17.07 -3.82
C VAL A 222 -13.53 -17.11 -5.36
N ARG A 223 -14.64 -17.54 -5.96
CA ARG A 223 -14.84 -17.37 -7.40
C ARG A 223 -15.28 -15.94 -7.68
N LEU A 224 -14.78 -15.33 -8.77
CA LEU A 224 -15.06 -13.92 -9.08
C LEU A 224 -16.55 -13.65 -9.25
N GLY A 225 -17.29 -14.56 -9.90
CA GLY A 225 -18.75 -14.45 -10.05
C GLY A 225 -19.55 -14.60 -8.75
N GLU A 226 -18.94 -15.17 -7.71
CA GLU A 226 -19.55 -15.42 -6.40
C GLU A 226 -18.98 -14.51 -5.31
N LEU A 227 -18.33 -13.38 -5.65
CA LEU A 227 -17.63 -12.51 -4.71
C LEU A 227 -18.51 -12.06 -3.54
N ASP A 228 -19.80 -11.79 -3.79
CA ASP A 228 -20.74 -11.39 -2.73
C ASP A 228 -20.99 -12.50 -1.69
N SER A 229 -20.72 -13.76 -2.01
CA SER A 229 -20.77 -14.87 -1.05
C SER A 229 -19.73 -14.72 0.08
N ALA A 230 -18.66 -13.97 -0.18
CA ALA A 230 -17.60 -13.67 0.79
C ALA A 230 -17.89 -12.41 1.62
N ARG A 231 -19.04 -11.73 1.47
CA ARG A 231 -19.33 -10.43 2.09
C ARG A 231 -19.12 -10.39 3.62
N ALA A 232 -19.39 -11.48 4.33
CA ALA A 232 -19.16 -11.55 5.78
C ALA A 232 -17.66 -11.56 6.13
N PHE A 233 -16.83 -12.21 5.32
CA PHE A 233 -15.39 -12.19 5.44
C PHE A 233 -14.83 -10.81 5.08
N LEU A 234 -15.29 -10.22 3.98
CA LEU A 234 -14.95 -8.89 3.53
C LEU A 234 -15.31 -7.82 4.56
N HIS A 235 -16.44 -7.99 5.26
CA HIS A 235 -16.82 -7.09 6.35
C HIS A 235 -15.90 -7.23 7.56
N ARG A 236 -15.60 -8.46 7.98
CA ARG A 236 -14.76 -8.71 9.16
C ARG A 236 -13.38 -8.09 9.04
N HIS A 237 -12.84 -8.07 7.83
CA HIS A 237 -11.48 -7.63 7.53
C HIS A 237 -11.42 -6.33 6.70
N GLN A 238 -12.51 -5.54 6.69
CA GLN A 238 -12.60 -4.35 5.84
C GLN A 238 -11.55 -3.28 6.16
N ASP A 239 -11.09 -3.22 7.40
CA ASP A 239 -10.15 -2.23 7.91
C ASP A 239 -8.72 -2.82 8.09
N ASP A 240 -8.54 -4.11 7.77
CA ASP A 240 -7.27 -4.84 7.95
C ASP A 240 -6.35 -4.78 6.71
N GLY A 241 -6.56 -3.84 5.79
CA GLY A 241 -5.77 -3.77 4.55
C GLY A 241 -6.04 -4.92 3.57
N LEU A 242 -7.24 -5.53 3.64
CA LEU A 242 -7.63 -6.68 2.83
C LEU A 242 -7.45 -6.45 1.34
N THR A 243 -6.71 -7.33 0.68
CA THR A 243 -6.44 -7.32 -0.76
C THR A 243 -7.06 -8.55 -1.43
N MET A 244 -7.47 -8.41 -2.69
CA MET A 244 -7.81 -9.54 -3.54
C MET A 244 -6.67 -9.76 -4.53
N TYR A 245 -6.06 -10.94 -4.47
CA TYR A 245 -5.12 -11.42 -5.46
C TYR A 245 -5.84 -12.28 -6.49
N ILE A 246 -5.66 -11.94 -7.78
CA ILE A 246 -6.19 -12.69 -8.92
C ILE A 246 -4.99 -13.28 -9.67
N PRO A 247 -4.80 -14.61 -9.67
CA PRO A 247 -3.73 -15.27 -10.40
C PRO A 247 -3.84 -15.00 -11.90
N ALA A 248 -2.68 -14.86 -12.57
CA ALA A 248 -2.62 -14.73 -14.02
C ALA A 248 -2.91 -16.05 -14.73
N TYR A 249 -3.43 -15.96 -15.96
CA TYR A 249 -3.36 -17.06 -16.92
C TYR A 249 -1.96 -17.19 -17.51
N PRO A 250 -1.58 -18.39 -17.99
CA PRO A 250 -0.35 -18.58 -18.71
C PRO A 250 -0.28 -17.64 -19.93
N ARG A 251 0.87 -17.02 -20.15
CA ARG A 251 1.11 -16.15 -21.32
C ARG A 251 1.56 -16.98 -22.51
N PRO A 252 0.91 -16.84 -23.68
CA PRO A 252 1.46 -17.37 -24.90
C PRO A 252 2.70 -16.57 -25.32
N ILE A 253 3.67 -17.24 -25.93
CA ILE A 253 4.79 -16.56 -26.58
C ILE A 253 4.24 -15.80 -27.79
N ALA A 254 4.34 -14.47 -27.76
CA ALA A 254 3.84 -13.62 -28.84
C ALA A 254 4.91 -13.38 -29.95
N ASN A 255 6.19 -13.57 -29.62
CA ASN A 255 7.30 -13.32 -30.52
C ASN A 255 8.31 -14.48 -30.46
N GLU A 256 8.05 -15.52 -31.28
CA GLU A 256 8.90 -16.73 -31.36
C GLU A 256 10.33 -16.41 -31.81
N ARG A 257 10.53 -15.45 -32.72
CA ARG A 257 11.84 -15.02 -33.16
C ARG A 257 12.65 -14.43 -32.00
N PHE A 258 12.03 -13.58 -31.18
CA PHE A 258 12.68 -13.01 -30.00
C PHE A 258 12.95 -14.09 -28.96
N ALA A 259 11.99 -14.97 -28.72
CA ALA A 259 12.16 -16.09 -27.78
C ALA A 259 13.36 -16.98 -28.16
N SER A 260 13.56 -17.26 -29.45
CA SER A 260 14.70 -18.05 -29.91
C SER A 260 16.03 -17.28 -29.82
N ALA A 261 16.00 -15.96 -29.86
CA ALA A 261 17.21 -15.13 -29.85
C ALA A 261 17.76 -14.87 -28.44
N ILE A 262 16.89 -14.75 -27.42
CA ILE A 262 17.31 -14.37 -26.05
C ILE A 262 18.24 -15.39 -25.37
N ASP A 263 18.18 -16.67 -25.80
CA ASP A 263 19.00 -17.75 -25.26
C ASP A 263 20.18 -18.11 -26.19
N ASP A 264 20.41 -17.35 -27.29
CA ASP A 264 21.44 -17.60 -28.28
C ASP A 264 22.69 -16.73 -28.02
N LEU A 265 23.81 -17.39 -27.73
CA LEU A 265 25.09 -16.73 -27.49
C LEU A 265 25.63 -15.99 -28.74
N ASP A 266 25.29 -16.47 -29.94
CA ASP A 266 25.72 -15.79 -31.18
C ASP A 266 24.89 -14.52 -31.37
N HIS A 267 23.60 -14.54 -31.01
CA HIS A 267 22.81 -13.32 -30.96
C HIS A 267 23.37 -12.33 -29.93
N LEU A 268 23.81 -12.78 -28.76
CA LEU A 268 24.40 -11.91 -27.73
C LEU A 268 25.64 -11.16 -28.28
N LYS A 269 26.50 -11.84 -29.06
CA LYS A 269 27.67 -11.23 -29.71
C LYS A 269 27.31 -10.16 -30.75
N THR A 270 26.07 -10.15 -31.27
CA THR A 270 25.60 -9.12 -32.20
C THR A 270 25.11 -7.85 -31.52
N ILE A 271 24.83 -7.89 -30.21
CA ILE A 271 24.24 -6.79 -29.44
C ILE A 271 25.15 -6.27 -28.31
N ALA A 272 26.23 -6.98 -27.97
CA ALA A 272 27.18 -6.58 -26.94
C ALA A 272 28.61 -7.06 -27.26
N ASP A 273 29.61 -6.23 -26.94
CA ASP A 273 31.00 -6.67 -26.90
C ASP A 273 31.20 -7.57 -25.68
N LEU A 274 31.56 -8.82 -25.94
CA LEU A 274 31.92 -9.75 -24.87
C LEU A 274 33.43 -9.59 -24.63
N ALA A 275 33.80 -8.97 -23.50
CA ALA A 275 35.18 -8.81 -23.07
C ALA A 275 35.86 -10.14 -22.67
#